data_2956eeb72a8ccecfa7423a78b230cbfa
#
_entry.id   2956eeb72a8ccecfa7423a78b230cbfa
#
_cell.length_a   1.000
_cell.length_b   1.000
_cell.length_c   1.000
_cell.angle_alpha   90.00
_cell.angle_beta   90.00
_cell.angle_gamma   90.00
#
_symmetry.space_group_name_H-M   'P 1'
#
loop_
_entity.id
_entity.type
_entity.pdbx_description
1 polymer ?
#
loop_
_entity_poly.entity_id
_entity_poly.type
_entity_poly.pdbx_seq_one_letter_code
_entity_poly.pdbx_strand_id
1 'polypeptide(L)'
;MQHLASTLIVSGLLATAFTAWTPASLSPGEWVSQLVALAGQPESQTADTGPSLPLLQDASGIRIGVVAGHSGPNPESGYVDPGAVCDDGLTELSVNQSIANLVVRSLQAAGYNAELLEEWDARLTGYRAAALVSIHTDSCTPINADATGYKVAAAVDTSIPDRAQRLVTCLADRYAAATEMRFHAGSVTRDMTAYHTFNEVHSETPAVIIEVGFLFMDRDFMTRNPDRAARGIVDGVLCFINNEPAGLPEDAAP
;
A
#
# COMPACT_ATOMS: atom_id res chain seq x y z
N MET A 1 -47.16 -25.67 9.62
CA MET A 1 -46.85 -24.33 10.14
C MET A 1 -45.39 -23.92 9.99
N GLN A 2 -44.42 -24.86 10.07
CA GLN A 2 -42.97 -24.54 9.92
C GLN A 2 -42.57 -24.03 8.52
N HIS A 3 -43.18 -24.50 7.43
CA HIS A 3 -42.86 -24.08 6.05
C HIS A 3 -43.32 -22.67 5.70
N LEU A 4 -44.41 -22.18 6.30
CA LEU A 4 -44.92 -20.82 6.10
C LEU A 4 -44.02 -19.76 6.77
N ALA A 5 -43.47 -20.06 7.94
CA ALA A 5 -42.55 -19.18 8.64
C ALA A 5 -41.18 -19.02 7.89
N SER A 6 -40.65 -20.13 7.32
CA SER A 6 -39.42 -20.11 6.53
C SER A 6 -39.58 -19.32 5.22
N THR A 7 -40.72 -19.41 4.57
CA THR A 7 -40.98 -18.69 3.33
C THR A 7 -41.09 -17.18 3.55
N LEU A 8 -41.67 -16.75 4.66
CA LEU A 8 -41.77 -15.33 5.01
C LEU A 8 -40.43 -14.72 5.41
N ILE A 9 -39.56 -15.48 6.09
CA ILE A 9 -38.21 -15.03 6.48
C ILE A 9 -37.32 -14.87 5.23
N VAL A 10 -37.34 -15.82 4.31
CA VAL A 10 -36.58 -15.74 3.05
C VAL A 10 -37.08 -14.59 2.18
N SER A 11 -38.39 -14.38 2.09
CA SER A 11 -38.96 -13.27 1.35
C SER A 11 -38.62 -11.90 1.96
N GLY A 12 -38.60 -11.82 3.29
CA GLY A 12 -38.22 -10.61 4.01
C GLY A 12 -36.72 -10.26 3.86
N LEU A 13 -35.84 -11.25 3.89
CA LEU A 13 -34.41 -11.06 3.69
C LEU A 13 -34.05 -10.67 2.23
N LEU A 14 -34.76 -11.24 1.25
CA LEU A 14 -34.60 -10.83 -0.15
C LEU A 14 -35.10 -9.39 -0.38
N ALA A 15 -36.21 -8.99 0.23
CA ALA A 15 -36.72 -7.64 0.12
C ALA A 15 -35.81 -6.59 0.75
N THR A 16 -35.18 -6.90 1.90
CA THR A 16 -34.23 -5.99 2.56
C THR A 16 -32.88 -5.90 1.84
N ALA A 17 -32.42 -6.97 1.20
CA ALA A 17 -31.22 -6.92 0.36
C ALA A 17 -31.44 -6.09 -0.92
N PHE A 18 -32.66 -6.15 -1.50
CA PHE A 18 -32.99 -5.40 -2.71
C PHE A 18 -33.13 -3.89 -2.47
N THR A 19 -33.69 -3.48 -1.34
CA THR A 19 -33.87 -2.04 -1.03
C THR A 19 -32.58 -1.33 -0.64
N ALA A 20 -31.55 -2.06 -0.24
CA ALA A 20 -30.25 -1.48 0.16
C ALA A 20 -29.30 -1.23 -1.04
N TRP A 21 -29.59 -1.78 -2.23
CA TRP A 21 -28.68 -1.78 -3.38
C TRP A 21 -29.24 -1.18 -4.66
N THR A 22 -30.50 -0.76 -4.70
CA THR A 22 -31.07 -0.10 -5.90
C THR A 22 -30.71 1.37 -5.91
N PRO A 23 -30.10 1.90 -7.01
CA PRO A 23 -30.00 3.35 -7.20
C PRO A 23 -31.40 3.97 -7.10
N ALA A 24 -31.51 5.11 -6.44
CA ALA A 24 -32.78 5.79 -6.14
C ALA A 24 -33.65 6.18 -7.36
N SER A 25 -33.25 5.80 -8.58
CA SER A 25 -33.88 6.14 -9.86
C SER A 25 -34.62 4.98 -10.54
N LEU A 26 -34.55 3.74 -10.04
CA LEU A 26 -35.16 2.59 -10.69
C LEU A 26 -36.13 1.86 -9.76
N SER A 27 -37.34 1.58 -10.23
CA SER A 27 -38.29 0.73 -9.52
C SER A 27 -37.90 -0.74 -9.59
N PRO A 28 -38.30 -1.59 -8.61
CA PRO A 28 -38.00 -3.03 -8.63
C PRO A 28 -38.44 -3.75 -9.91
N GLY A 29 -39.52 -3.28 -10.56
CA GLY A 29 -40.02 -3.85 -11.84
C GLY A 29 -39.13 -3.51 -13.02
N GLU A 30 -38.49 -2.35 -13.03
CA GLU A 30 -37.57 -1.93 -14.09
C GLU A 30 -36.23 -2.69 -13.99
N TRP A 31 -35.80 -3.02 -12.80
CA TRP A 31 -34.63 -3.87 -12.59
C TRP A 31 -34.80 -5.29 -13.10
N VAL A 32 -35.96 -5.89 -12.84
CA VAL A 32 -36.27 -7.24 -13.30
C VAL A 32 -36.40 -7.26 -14.84
N SER A 33 -37.02 -6.24 -15.46
CA SER A 33 -37.09 -6.16 -16.92
C SER A 33 -35.73 -5.96 -17.59
N GLN A 34 -34.78 -5.24 -16.97
CA GLN A 34 -33.41 -5.12 -17.47
C GLN A 34 -32.64 -6.43 -17.37
N LEU A 35 -32.77 -7.19 -16.26
CA LEU A 35 -32.14 -8.50 -16.10
C LEU A 35 -32.69 -9.52 -17.11
N VAL A 36 -33.98 -9.51 -17.38
CA VAL A 36 -34.61 -10.39 -18.40
C VAL A 36 -34.14 -10.00 -19.81
N ALA A 37 -33.98 -8.71 -20.08
CA ALA A 37 -33.49 -8.23 -21.38
C ALA A 37 -32.02 -8.62 -21.61
N LEU A 38 -31.20 -8.67 -20.57
CA LEU A 38 -29.79 -9.13 -20.62
C LEU A 38 -29.66 -10.65 -20.81
N ALA A 39 -30.64 -11.45 -20.32
CA ALA A 39 -30.61 -12.90 -20.40
C ALA A 39 -31.15 -13.46 -21.72
N GLY A 40 -31.80 -12.64 -22.56
CA GLY A 40 -32.56 -13.07 -23.73
C GLY A 40 -31.99 -12.70 -25.11
N GLN A 41 -30.77 -12.24 -25.24
CA GLN A 41 -30.21 -11.88 -26.55
C GLN A 41 -29.34 -13.00 -27.14
N PRO A 42 -29.70 -13.57 -28.34
CA PRO A 42 -28.76 -14.37 -29.11
C PRO A 42 -27.67 -13.45 -29.71
N GLU A 43 -26.43 -13.89 -29.68
CA GLU A 43 -25.27 -13.20 -30.26
C GLU A 43 -25.53 -12.82 -31.73
N SER A 44 -25.59 -11.53 -32.01
CA SER A 44 -25.44 -10.97 -33.36
C SER A 44 -24.29 -9.97 -33.30
N GLN A 45 -23.19 -10.34 -33.93
CA GLN A 45 -22.01 -9.47 -34.09
C GLN A 45 -22.38 -8.30 -35.03
N THR A 46 -22.51 -7.12 -34.47
CA THR A 46 -22.32 -5.86 -35.18
C THR A 46 -21.45 -4.97 -34.33
N ALA A 47 -20.30 -4.55 -34.91
CA ALA A 47 -19.38 -3.63 -34.29
C ALA A 47 -20.07 -2.29 -34.02
N ASP A 48 -20.39 -2.02 -32.75
CA ASP A 48 -20.84 -0.71 -32.33
C ASP A 48 -19.74 -0.09 -31.41
N THR A 49 -19.25 1.06 -31.89
CA THR A 49 -18.26 1.86 -31.18
C THR A 49 -18.92 2.64 -30.04
N GLY A 50 -19.33 1.92 -29.00
CA GLY A 50 -19.65 2.52 -27.70
C GLY A 50 -18.37 2.97 -26.97
N PRO A 51 -18.44 3.91 -26.01
CA PRO A 51 -17.29 4.30 -25.25
C PRO A 51 -16.70 3.05 -24.57
N SER A 52 -15.54 2.61 -25.03
CA SER A 52 -14.83 1.50 -24.42
C SER A 52 -14.54 1.90 -22.96
N LEU A 53 -15.10 1.12 -22.02
CA LEU A 53 -14.58 1.13 -20.65
C LEU A 53 -13.07 0.99 -20.76
N PRO A 54 -12.28 1.81 -20.04
CA PRO A 54 -10.84 1.64 -20.05
C PRO A 54 -10.57 0.18 -19.69
N LEU A 55 -9.97 -0.56 -20.63
CA LEU A 55 -9.47 -1.90 -20.37
C LEU A 55 -8.68 -1.79 -19.07
N LEU A 56 -9.06 -2.54 -18.05
CA LEU A 56 -8.24 -2.74 -16.87
C LEU A 56 -6.88 -3.16 -17.42
N GLN A 57 -5.90 -2.27 -17.38
CA GLN A 57 -4.55 -2.60 -17.83
C GLN A 57 -4.16 -3.83 -17.03
N ASP A 58 -3.66 -4.85 -17.73
CA ASP A 58 -3.17 -6.06 -17.07
C ASP A 58 -2.03 -5.64 -16.11
N ALA A 59 -2.38 -5.50 -14.84
CA ALA A 59 -1.46 -5.06 -13.81
C ALA A 59 -0.40 -6.12 -13.48
N SER A 60 -0.59 -7.36 -13.96
CA SER A 60 0.33 -8.49 -13.70
C SER A 60 1.74 -8.26 -14.28
N GLY A 61 1.85 -7.42 -15.33
CA GLY A 61 3.12 -6.98 -15.89
C GLY A 61 3.81 -5.87 -15.10
N ILE A 62 3.14 -5.22 -14.16
CA ILE A 62 3.70 -4.12 -13.36
C ILE A 62 4.39 -4.70 -12.13
N ARG A 63 5.73 -4.66 -12.15
CA ARG A 63 6.54 -5.16 -11.04
C ARG A 63 6.70 -4.10 -9.96
N ILE A 64 6.53 -4.50 -8.69
CA ILE A 64 6.70 -3.65 -7.51
C ILE A 64 7.59 -4.38 -6.51
N GLY A 65 8.66 -3.72 -6.06
CA GLY A 65 9.51 -4.22 -5.00
C GLY A 65 9.08 -3.70 -3.63
N VAL A 66 9.01 -4.58 -2.64
CA VAL A 66 8.79 -4.22 -1.23
C VAL A 66 9.90 -4.86 -0.41
N VAL A 67 10.74 -4.04 0.18
CA VAL A 67 11.83 -4.49 1.06
C VAL A 67 11.34 -4.43 2.50
N ALA A 68 11.52 -5.53 3.23
CA ALA A 68 11.38 -5.50 4.69
C ALA A 68 12.74 -5.13 5.29
N GLY A 69 12.89 -3.94 5.83
CA GLY A 69 14.12 -3.46 6.42
C GLY A 69 14.65 -4.40 7.51
N HIS A 70 15.96 -4.51 7.63
CA HIS A 70 16.68 -5.40 8.53
C HIS A 70 16.48 -6.91 8.27
N SER A 71 15.76 -7.30 7.21
CA SER A 71 15.58 -8.71 6.88
C SER A 71 16.74 -9.26 6.03
N GLY A 72 16.99 -10.55 6.21
CA GLY A 72 18.11 -11.23 5.57
C GLY A 72 19.46 -11.00 6.28
N PRO A 73 20.44 -11.89 6.05
CA PRO A 73 21.75 -11.77 6.64
C PRO A 73 22.55 -10.66 5.95
N ASN A 74 23.14 -9.76 6.74
CA ASN A 74 24.08 -8.77 6.26
C ASN A 74 25.31 -9.48 5.65
N PRO A 75 25.71 -9.18 4.41
CA PRO A 75 26.77 -9.89 3.70
C PRO A 75 28.15 -9.74 4.34
N GLU A 76 28.40 -8.69 5.11
CA GLU A 76 29.67 -8.47 5.77
C GLU A 76 29.79 -9.24 7.10
N SER A 77 28.71 -9.24 7.88
CA SER A 77 28.69 -9.89 9.20
C SER A 77 28.21 -11.34 9.16
N GLY A 78 27.40 -11.72 8.18
CA GLY A 78 26.73 -13.00 8.09
C GLY A 78 25.53 -13.16 9.04
N TYR A 79 25.19 -12.12 9.81
CA TYR A 79 24.10 -12.14 10.78
C TYR A 79 22.94 -11.26 10.32
N VAL A 80 21.73 -11.60 10.79
CA VAL A 80 20.54 -10.75 10.64
C VAL A 80 20.60 -9.65 11.70
N ASP A 81 20.51 -8.40 11.27
CA ASP A 81 20.38 -7.24 12.15
C ASP A 81 18.91 -7.09 12.56
N PRO A 82 18.56 -7.13 13.84
CA PRO A 82 17.18 -6.92 14.26
C PRO A 82 16.69 -5.46 14.11
N GLY A 83 17.55 -4.51 13.73
CA GLY A 83 17.26 -3.08 13.80
C GLY A 83 17.12 -2.60 15.25
N ALA A 84 16.26 -1.63 15.48
CA ALA A 84 15.94 -1.18 16.82
C ALA A 84 15.28 -2.30 17.65
N VAL A 85 15.75 -2.46 18.90
CA VAL A 85 15.23 -3.46 19.84
C VAL A 85 14.68 -2.78 21.08
N CYS A 86 13.43 -3.06 21.40
CA CYS A 86 12.77 -2.57 22.61
C CYS A 86 13.10 -3.43 23.82
N ASP A 87 12.96 -2.89 25.04
CA ASP A 87 13.27 -3.58 26.31
C ASP A 87 12.51 -4.90 26.50
N ASP A 88 11.34 -5.05 25.88
CA ASP A 88 10.51 -6.27 25.95
C ASP A 88 10.77 -7.25 24.79
N GLY A 89 11.76 -6.95 23.95
CA GLY A 89 12.17 -7.81 22.84
C GLY A 89 11.45 -7.59 21.53
N LEU A 90 10.54 -6.61 21.40
CA LEU A 90 10.00 -6.20 20.11
C LEU A 90 11.15 -5.63 19.26
N THR A 91 11.24 -6.08 18.02
CA THR A 91 12.29 -5.62 17.08
C THR A 91 11.68 -4.87 15.92
N GLU A 92 12.43 -3.93 15.39
CA GLU A 92 12.11 -3.24 14.14
C GLU A 92 11.86 -4.25 12.99
N LEU A 93 12.76 -5.21 12.82
CA LEU A 93 12.64 -6.30 11.85
C LEU A 93 11.26 -6.99 11.91
N SER A 94 10.78 -7.32 13.11
CA SER A 94 9.49 -8.02 13.26
C SER A 94 8.30 -7.18 12.81
N VAL A 95 8.33 -5.88 13.04
CA VAL A 95 7.32 -4.92 12.60
C VAL A 95 7.40 -4.71 11.09
N ASN A 96 8.60 -4.48 10.56
CA ASN A 96 8.84 -4.29 9.14
C ASN A 96 8.36 -5.49 8.32
N GLN A 97 8.71 -6.72 8.73
CA GLN A 97 8.27 -7.95 8.07
C GLN A 97 6.75 -8.12 8.12
N SER A 98 6.12 -7.80 9.25
CA SER A 98 4.65 -7.88 9.39
C SER A 98 3.96 -6.97 8.38
N ILE A 99 4.36 -5.70 8.31
CA ILE A 99 3.77 -4.70 7.41
C ILE A 99 4.10 -5.02 5.95
N ALA A 100 5.36 -5.34 5.63
CA ALA A 100 5.78 -5.67 4.27
C ALA A 100 5.01 -6.86 3.68
N ASN A 101 4.78 -7.90 4.48
CA ASN A 101 3.95 -9.04 4.07
C ASN A 101 2.50 -8.65 3.76
N LEU A 102 1.91 -7.73 4.55
CA LEU A 102 0.56 -7.22 4.29
C LEU A 102 0.52 -6.40 3.00
N VAL A 103 1.51 -5.54 2.78
CA VAL A 103 1.64 -4.72 1.56
C VAL A 103 1.73 -5.62 0.32
N VAL A 104 2.65 -6.58 0.32
CA VAL A 104 2.84 -7.49 -0.83
C VAL A 104 1.57 -8.25 -1.15
N ARG A 105 0.92 -8.87 -0.13
CA ARG A 105 -0.33 -9.60 -0.34
C ARG A 105 -1.45 -8.71 -0.89
N SER A 106 -1.56 -7.47 -0.42
CA SER A 106 -2.57 -6.53 -0.88
C SER A 106 -2.35 -6.11 -2.33
N LEU A 107 -1.10 -5.81 -2.71
CA LEU A 107 -0.74 -5.49 -4.09
C LEU A 107 -0.95 -6.69 -5.03
N GLN A 108 -0.60 -7.90 -4.59
CA GLN A 108 -0.84 -9.13 -5.36
C GLN A 108 -2.34 -9.40 -5.53
N ALA A 109 -3.14 -9.19 -4.48
CA ALA A 109 -4.60 -9.31 -4.57
C ALA A 109 -5.22 -8.26 -5.51
N ALA A 110 -4.58 -7.10 -5.67
CA ALA A 110 -4.95 -6.08 -6.65
C ALA A 110 -4.43 -6.38 -8.07
N GLY A 111 -3.77 -7.52 -8.29
CA GLY A 111 -3.32 -7.99 -9.61
C GLY A 111 -1.91 -7.58 -10.01
N TYR A 112 -1.15 -6.91 -9.13
CA TYR A 112 0.22 -6.48 -9.42
C TYR A 112 1.23 -7.60 -9.17
N ASN A 113 2.37 -7.56 -9.89
CA ASN A 113 3.52 -8.42 -9.64
C ASN A 113 4.36 -7.84 -8.49
N ALA A 114 3.87 -7.95 -7.26
CA ALA A 114 4.55 -7.47 -6.07
C ALA A 114 5.44 -8.56 -5.46
N GLU A 115 6.69 -8.21 -5.15
CA GLU A 115 7.70 -9.11 -4.61
C GLU A 115 8.16 -8.63 -3.23
N LEU A 116 8.19 -9.56 -2.26
CA LEU A 116 8.88 -9.34 -1.00
C LEU A 116 10.36 -9.59 -1.19
N LEU A 117 11.17 -8.64 -0.77
CA LEU A 117 12.62 -8.67 -0.83
C LEU A 117 13.19 -8.53 0.59
N GLU A 118 14.30 -9.19 0.84
CA GLU A 118 15.13 -8.93 2.02
C GLU A 118 15.97 -7.67 1.79
N GLU A 119 16.43 -7.02 2.85
CA GLU A 119 17.27 -5.81 2.74
C GLU A 119 18.57 -6.09 1.98
N TRP A 120 19.15 -7.27 2.19
CA TRP A 120 20.38 -7.71 1.53
C TRP A 120 20.11 -8.76 0.43
N ASP A 121 18.96 -8.69 -0.23
CA ASP A 121 18.60 -9.62 -1.29
C ASP A 121 19.46 -9.40 -2.54
N ALA A 122 20.14 -10.44 -3.00
CA ALA A 122 20.97 -10.36 -4.21
C ALA A 122 20.18 -9.90 -5.46
N ARG A 123 18.85 -10.09 -5.46
CA ARG A 123 17.97 -9.61 -6.53
C ARG A 123 17.89 -8.09 -6.62
N LEU A 124 18.26 -7.35 -5.55
CA LEU A 124 18.27 -5.88 -5.57
C LEU A 124 19.28 -5.32 -6.57
N THR A 125 20.36 -6.05 -6.85
CA THR A 125 21.37 -5.62 -7.83
C THR A 125 20.76 -5.46 -9.23
N GLY A 126 20.63 -4.20 -9.67
CA GLY A 126 20.01 -3.86 -10.96
C GLY A 126 18.51 -4.10 -11.03
N TYR A 127 17.82 -4.20 -9.89
CA TYR A 127 16.39 -4.47 -9.80
C TYR A 127 15.56 -3.43 -10.56
N ARG A 128 14.77 -3.89 -11.52
CA ARG A 128 13.87 -3.05 -12.33
C ARG A 128 12.43 -3.25 -11.91
N ALA A 129 11.78 -2.16 -11.50
CA ALA A 129 10.38 -2.15 -11.08
C ALA A 129 9.72 -0.80 -11.38
N ALA A 130 8.40 -0.75 -11.37
CA ALA A 130 7.64 0.50 -11.44
C ALA A 130 7.86 1.36 -10.19
N ALA A 131 8.00 0.72 -9.03
CA ALA A 131 8.35 1.33 -7.75
C ALA A 131 9.04 0.31 -6.84
N LEU A 132 9.89 0.80 -5.93
CA LEU A 132 10.43 0.04 -4.81
C LEU A 132 10.21 0.83 -3.52
N VAL A 133 9.69 0.16 -2.49
CA VAL A 133 9.48 0.75 -1.17
C VAL A 133 10.18 -0.10 -0.11
N SER A 134 11.13 0.50 0.60
CA SER A 134 11.78 -0.10 1.77
C SER A 134 11.03 0.32 3.02
N ILE A 135 10.60 -0.64 3.82
CA ILE A 135 9.78 -0.42 5.02
C ILE A 135 10.65 -0.59 6.25
N HIS A 136 10.75 0.48 7.02
CA HIS A 136 11.50 0.59 8.25
C HIS A 136 10.64 1.13 9.39
N THR A 137 11.18 1.10 10.59
CA THR A 137 10.55 1.64 11.80
C THR A 137 11.62 2.29 12.67
N ASP A 138 11.42 3.55 13.03
CA ASP A 138 12.40 4.32 13.81
C ASP A 138 12.55 3.79 15.25
N SER A 139 13.53 4.33 15.93
CA SER A 139 14.05 3.95 17.24
C SER A 139 13.00 3.58 18.30
N CYS A 140 13.36 2.59 19.13
CA CYS A 140 12.66 2.26 20.37
C CYS A 140 13.19 3.03 21.60
N THR A 141 14.08 4.00 21.37
CA THR A 141 14.62 4.84 22.45
C THR A 141 13.73 6.06 22.66
N PRO A 142 13.41 6.46 23.92
CA PRO A 142 12.69 7.70 24.17
C PRO A 142 13.57 8.90 23.82
N ILE A 143 13.26 9.58 22.72
CA ILE A 143 14.01 10.74 22.24
C ILE A 143 13.44 12.00 22.86
N ASN A 144 12.20 12.33 22.55
CA ASN A 144 11.40 13.45 23.09
C ASN A 144 9.91 13.23 22.79
N ALA A 145 9.06 14.14 23.23
CA ALA A 145 7.61 14.03 23.01
C ALA A 145 7.18 14.19 21.53
N ASP A 146 8.06 14.74 20.70
CA ASP A 146 7.77 14.97 19.28
C ASP A 146 8.22 13.79 18.39
N ALA A 147 8.93 12.81 18.93
CA ALA A 147 9.37 11.62 18.21
C ALA A 147 8.22 10.64 17.95
N THR A 148 7.23 11.09 17.18
CA THR A 148 6.02 10.37 16.76
C THR A 148 5.66 10.78 15.34
N GLY A 149 5.05 9.89 14.57
CA GLY A 149 4.73 10.13 13.16
C GLY A 149 5.63 9.33 12.22
N TYR A 150 5.44 9.50 10.94
CA TYR A 150 6.13 8.75 9.89
C TYR A 150 7.01 9.66 9.02
N LYS A 151 7.92 9.04 8.27
CA LYS A 151 8.82 9.74 7.33
C LYS A 151 8.92 8.97 6.03
N VAL A 152 9.08 9.69 4.93
CA VAL A 152 9.36 9.09 3.61
C VAL A 152 10.49 9.87 2.97
N ALA A 153 11.46 9.16 2.40
CA ALA A 153 12.57 9.78 1.68
C ALA A 153 12.96 8.98 0.44
N ALA A 154 13.48 9.69 -0.56
CA ALA A 154 14.16 9.11 -1.71
C ALA A 154 15.66 9.43 -1.64
N ALA A 155 16.45 8.78 -2.51
CA ALA A 155 17.86 9.10 -2.64
C ALA A 155 18.07 10.55 -3.06
N VAL A 156 19.01 11.25 -2.39
CA VAL A 156 19.38 12.63 -2.74
C VAL A 156 20.06 12.72 -4.12
N ASP A 157 20.79 11.68 -4.50
CA ASP A 157 21.56 11.61 -5.75
C ASP A 157 20.87 10.77 -6.85
N THR A 158 19.55 10.66 -6.81
CA THR A 158 18.81 9.89 -7.82
C THR A 158 18.88 10.53 -9.21
N SER A 159 19.01 9.69 -10.26
CA SER A 159 18.98 10.14 -11.65
C SER A 159 17.58 10.51 -12.16
N ILE A 160 16.54 10.22 -11.37
CA ILE A 160 15.12 10.43 -11.71
C ILE A 160 14.38 11.21 -10.61
N PRO A 161 14.86 12.42 -10.22
CA PRO A 161 14.39 13.13 -9.03
C PRO A 161 12.87 13.40 -9.06
N ASP A 162 12.31 13.77 -10.19
CA ASP A 162 10.87 14.06 -10.31
C ASP A 162 10.01 12.81 -10.03
N ARG A 163 10.42 11.66 -10.55
CA ARG A 163 9.72 10.40 -10.31
C ARG A 163 9.86 9.93 -8.87
N ALA A 164 11.06 10.03 -8.31
CA ALA A 164 11.33 9.68 -6.93
C ALA A 164 10.54 10.58 -5.97
N GLN A 165 10.56 11.91 -6.18
CA GLN A 165 9.78 12.86 -5.40
C GLN A 165 8.27 12.63 -5.53
N ARG A 166 7.80 12.25 -6.72
CA ARG A 166 6.41 11.90 -6.94
C ARG A 166 5.98 10.69 -6.09
N LEU A 167 6.84 9.65 -6.00
CA LEU A 167 6.57 8.48 -5.15
C LEU A 167 6.57 8.86 -3.66
N VAL A 168 7.51 9.70 -3.21
CA VAL A 168 7.53 10.27 -1.86
C VAL A 168 6.21 10.98 -1.55
N THR A 169 5.77 11.88 -2.44
CA THR A 169 4.53 12.66 -2.26
C THR A 169 3.30 11.77 -2.16
N CYS A 170 3.17 10.78 -3.06
CA CYS A 170 2.06 9.82 -3.04
C CYS A 170 2.03 8.99 -1.74
N LEU A 171 3.18 8.50 -1.30
CA LEU A 171 3.27 7.73 -0.05
C LEU A 171 2.95 8.61 1.17
N ALA A 172 3.51 9.83 1.22
CA ALA A 172 3.25 10.74 2.33
C ALA A 172 1.75 11.07 2.43
N ASP A 173 1.12 11.45 1.32
CA ASP A 173 -0.30 11.80 1.27
C ASP A 173 -1.20 10.64 1.72
N ARG A 174 -1.01 9.46 1.14
CA ARG A 174 -1.88 8.30 1.39
C ARG A 174 -1.62 7.66 2.75
N TYR A 175 -0.37 7.67 3.21
CA TYR A 175 -0.04 7.16 4.53
C TYR A 175 -0.67 8.03 5.63
N ALA A 176 -0.58 9.37 5.53
CA ALA A 176 -1.29 10.28 6.44
C ALA A 176 -2.79 10.01 6.45
N ALA A 177 -3.41 9.90 5.27
CA ALA A 177 -4.85 9.65 5.14
C ALA A 177 -5.29 8.32 5.78
N ALA A 178 -4.50 7.26 5.61
CA ALA A 178 -4.83 5.93 6.15
C ALA A 178 -4.58 5.82 7.65
N THR A 179 -3.54 6.46 8.17
CA THR A 179 -3.05 6.27 9.54
C THR A 179 -3.44 7.39 10.50
N GLU A 180 -3.73 8.59 9.97
CA GLU A 180 -3.92 9.83 10.74
C GLU A 180 -2.65 10.27 11.49
N MET A 181 -1.50 9.69 11.14
CA MET A 181 -0.21 10.06 11.70
C MET A 181 0.31 11.31 10.99
N ARG A 182 1.06 12.14 11.74
CA ARG A 182 1.72 13.31 11.15
C ARG A 182 2.96 12.91 10.34
N PHE A 183 3.26 13.67 9.31
CA PHE A 183 4.51 13.57 8.58
C PHE A 183 5.63 14.26 9.35
N HIS A 184 6.68 13.52 9.73
CA HIS A 184 7.77 14.05 10.57
C HIS A 184 8.99 14.44 9.71
N ALA A 185 8.82 15.46 8.85
CA ALA A 185 9.83 15.90 7.88
C ALA A 185 11.16 16.27 8.54
N GLY A 186 11.11 16.89 9.72
CA GLY A 186 12.30 17.37 10.44
C GLY A 186 13.25 16.29 10.95
N SER A 187 12.88 15.01 10.87
CA SER A 187 13.74 13.89 11.27
C SER A 187 14.10 12.95 10.10
N VAL A 188 13.91 13.38 8.87
CA VAL A 188 14.50 12.68 7.72
C VAL A 188 16.01 12.80 7.84
N THR A 189 16.69 11.66 8.02
CA THR A 189 18.12 11.60 8.26
C THR A 189 18.91 11.40 6.96
N ARG A 190 20.24 11.61 7.04
CA ARG A 190 21.11 11.29 5.92
C ARG A 190 21.08 9.79 5.59
N ASP A 191 20.93 8.93 6.58
CA ASP A 191 20.91 7.48 6.39
C ASP A 191 19.69 7.08 5.54
N MET A 192 18.55 7.75 5.71
CA MET A 192 17.38 7.54 4.85
C MET A 192 17.64 8.00 3.40
N THR A 193 18.30 9.15 3.21
CA THR A 193 18.54 9.71 1.87
C THR A 193 19.75 9.14 1.14
N ALA A 194 20.61 8.41 1.86
CA ALA A 194 21.77 7.68 1.35
C ALA A 194 21.68 6.16 1.63
N TYR A 195 20.46 5.66 1.77
CA TYR A 195 20.18 4.26 2.05
C TYR A 195 20.78 3.35 0.96
N HIS A 196 21.51 2.31 1.38
CA HIS A 196 22.34 1.50 0.48
C HIS A 196 21.56 0.89 -0.69
N THR A 197 20.33 0.43 -0.47
CA THR A 197 19.47 -0.16 -1.50
C THR A 197 19.27 0.77 -2.70
N PHE A 198 19.33 2.10 -2.51
CA PHE A 198 19.20 3.05 -3.62
C PHE A 198 20.34 2.94 -4.63
N ASN A 199 21.52 2.50 -4.19
CA ASN A 199 22.68 2.28 -5.06
C ASN A 199 22.69 0.91 -5.73
N GLU A 200 21.87 -0.03 -5.23
CA GLU A 200 21.80 -1.39 -5.74
C GLU A 200 20.79 -1.53 -6.86
N VAL A 201 19.63 -0.86 -6.72
CA VAL A 201 18.56 -0.95 -7.72
C VAL A 201 18.94 -0.25 -9.03
N HIS A 202 18.24 -0.61 -10.10
CA HIS A 202 18.46 0.05 -11.39
C HIS A 202 18.11 1.55 -11.31
N SER A 203 18.95 2.38 -11.89
CA SER A 203 18.85 3.85 -11.81
C SER A 203 17.52 4.46 -12.29
N GLU A 204 16.76 3.73 -13.09
CA GLU A 204 15.41 4.14 -13.54
C GLU A 204 14.28 3.60 -12.64
N THR A 205 14.58 2.84 -11.57
CA THR A 205 13.58 2.37 -10.62
C THR A 205 13.36 3.43 -9.55
N PRO A 206 12.18 4.05 -9.45
CA PRO A 206 11.86 4.94 -8.34
C PRO A 206 11.88 4.14 -7.04
N ALA A 207 12.76 4.52 -6.13
CA ALA A 207 12.96 3.85 -4.86
C ALA A 207 12.84 4.84 -3.69
N VAL A 208 12.18 4.43 -2.64
CA VAL A 208 11.99 5.21 -1.42
C VAL A 208 12.14 4.32 -0.19
N ILE A 209 12.47 4.96 0.93
CA ILE A 209 12.38 4.39 2.27
C ILE A 209 11.25 5.08 3.02
N ILE A 210 10.46 4.32 3.76
CA ILE A 210 9.45 4.83 4.69
C ILE A 210 9.76 4.32 6.09
N GLU A 211 9.86 5.25 7.05
CA GLU A 211 9.77 4.94 8.47
C GLU A 211 8.30 5.02 8.87
N VAL A 212 7.69 3.90 9.17
CA VAL A 212 6.23 3.81 9.39
C VAL A 212 5.79 4.37 10.74
N GLY A 213 6.72 4.68 11.61
CA GLY A 213 6.51 5.27 12.94
C GLY A 213 7.73 5.06 13.83
N PHE A 214 7.71 5.64 15.02
CA PHE A 214 8.71 5.42 16.05
C PHE A 214 8.30 4.27 16.97
N LEU A 215 9.13 3.24 17.11
CA LEU A 215 8.83 2.07 17.95
C LEU A 215 8.55 2.42 19.41
N PHE A 216 9.07 3.55 19.89
CA PHE A 216 8.78 3.99 21.26
C PHE A 216 7.41 4.63 21.38
N MET A 217 7.11 5.64 20.55
CA MET A 217 5.87 6.44 20.69
C MET A 217 4.67 5.87 19.92
N ASP A 218 4.91 5.29 18.74
CA ASP A 218 3.85 4.82 17.84
C ASP A 218 3.66 3.29 17.89
N ARG A 219 4.29 2.63 18.87
CA ARG A 219 4.29 1.17 19.03
C ARG A 219 2.92 0.55 18.97
N ASP A 220 1.99 1.09 19.76
CA ASP A 220 0.62 0.58 19.86
C ASP A 220 -0.11 0.61 18.51
N PHE A 221 0.14 1.66 17.73
CA PHE A 221 -0.40 1.74 16.38
C PHE A 221 0.18 0.63 15.49
N MET A 222 1.49 0.51 15.40
CA MET A 222 2.15 -0.43 14.49
C MET A 222 1.90 -1.89 14.84
N THR A 223 1.78 -2.22 16.12
CA THR A 223 1.54 -3.59 16.58
C THR A 223 0.07 -4.01 16.55
N ARG A 224 -0.86 -3.07 16.70
CA ARG A 224 -2.30 -3.36 16.73
C ARG A 224 -3.04 -3.03 15.44
N ASN A 225 -2.47 -2.16 14.60
CA ASN A 225 -3.07 -1.72 13.34
C ASN A 225 -2.09 -1.79 12.16
N PRO A 226 -1.30 -2.88 12.02
CA PRO A 226 -0.33 -3.01 10.91
C PRO A 226 -1.03 -3.00 9.53
N ASP A 227 -2.30 -3.37 9.48
CA ASP A 227 -3.16 -3.30 8.29
C ASP A 227 -3.40 -1.85 7.84
N ARG A 228 -3.54 -0.89 8.77
CA ARG A 228 -3.67 0.53 8.42
C ARG A 228 -2.37 1.08 7.83
N ALA A 229 -1.23 0.73 8.45
CA ALA A 229 0.09 1.08 7.92
C ALA A 229 0.28 0.49 6.51
N ALA A 230 -0.01 -0.81 6.34
CA ALA A 230 0.10 -1.47 5.04
C ALA A 230 -0.83 -0.84 4.00
N ARG A 231 -2.08 -0.50 4.36
CA ARG A 231 -3.01 0.20 3.48
C ARG A 231 -2.43 1.52 2.99
N GLY A 232 -1.91 2.36 3.89
CA GLY A 232 -1.33 3.65 3.50
C GLY A 232 -0.19 3.50 2.50
N ILE A 233 0.66 2.48 2.67
CA ILE A 233 1.73 2.17 1.72
C ILE A 233 1.17 1.69 0.38
N VAL A 234 0.22 0.76 0.38
CA VAL A 234 -0.44 0.26 -0.84
C VAL A 234 -1.09 1.40 -1.61
N ASP A 235 -1.91 2.21 -0.94
CA ASP A 235 -2.61 3.34 -1.56
C ASP A 235 -1.60 4.36 -2.11
N GLY A 236 -0.47 4.59 -1.43
CA GLY A 236 0.61 5.44 -1.90
C GLY A 236 1.31 4.91 -3.15
N VAL A 237 1.61 3.63 -3.20
CA VAL A 237 2.18 2.97 -4.39
C VAL A 237 1.20 3.03 -5.56
N LEU A 238 -0.08 2.76 -5.33
CA LEU A 238 -1.12 2.82 -6.36
C LEU A 238 -1.36 4.25 -6.85
N CYS A 239 -1.36 5.24 -5.95
CA CYS A 239 -1.38 6.65 -6.31
C CYS A 239 -0.26 7.00 -7.30
N PHE A 240 0.96 6.53 -7.05
CA PHE A 240 2.10 6.77 -7.93
C PHE A 240 1.93 6.08 -9.29
N ILE A 241 1.58 4.80 -9.31
CA ILE A 241 1.43 3.99 -10.54
C ILE A 241 0.29 4.54 -11.41
N ASN A 242 -0.84 4.91 -10.82
CA ASN A 242 -2.01 5.42 -11.51
C ASN A 242 -1.93 6.93 -11.81
N ASN A 243 -0.83 7.58 -11.42
CA ASN A 243 -0.64 9.03 -11.57
C ASN A 243 -1.80 9.85 -10.98
N GLU A 244 -2.28 9.47 -9.79
CA GLU A 244 -3.37 10.15 -9.08
C GLU A 244 -2.90 11.49 -8.48
N PRO A 245 -3.79 12.47 -8.28
CA PRO A 245 -3.44 13.70 -7.54
C PRO A 245 -2.98 13.37 -6.11
N ALA A 246 -1.92 14.02 -5.66
CA ALA A 246 -1.41 13.95 -4.29
C ALA A 246 -0.67 15.22 -3.92
N GLY A 247 -0.66 15.54 -2.62
CA GLY A 247 0.07 16.67 -2.04
C GLY A 247 0.84 16.22 -0.80
N LEU A 248 1.91 16.91 -0.45
CA LEU A 248 2.53 16.70 0.86
C LEU A 248 1.55 17.15 1.96
N PRO A 249 1.47 16.43 3.10
CA PRO A 249 0.72 16.87 4.25
C PRO A 249 1.13 18.29 4.71
N GLU A 250 0.20 19.05 5.29
CA GLU A 250 0.44 20.47 5.68
C GLU A 250 1.60 20.61 6.69
N ASP A 251 1.83 19.61 7.52
CA ASP A 251 2.92 19.53 8.49
C ASP A 251 4.26 19.10 7.86
N ALA A 252 4.31 18.84 6.55
CA ALA A 252 5.53 18.54 5.82
C ALA A 252 6.34 19.80 5.41
N ALA A 253 5.81 20.99 5.66
CA ALA A 253 6.55 22.23 5.39
C ALA A 253 7.71 22.36 6.40
N PRO A 254 8.93 22.73 5.94
CA PRO A 254 10.10 22.91 6.80
C PRO A 254 9.95 24.08 7.77
#